data_fc3743975e2f1306301c354dff932ea8
#
_entry.id   fc3743975e2f1306301c354dff932ea8
#
_cell.length_a   1.000
_cell.length_b   1.000
_cell.length_c   1.000
_cell.angle_alpha   90.00
_cell.angle_beta   90.00
_cell.angle_gamma   90.00
#
_symmetry.space_group_name_H-M   'P 1'
#
loop_
_entity.id
_entity.type
_entity.pdbx_description
1 polymer ?
#
loop_
_entity_poly.entity_id
_entity_poly.type
_entity_poly.pdbx_seq_one_letter_code
_entity_poly.pdbx_strand_id
1 'polypeptide(L)'
;DLLCAELGPGLLGQTFDGLQNPLPLVAEKAGFFLERGVYVDALPKDKKWDWTPLVKEGDKVLAGDVIGSVPEGPFTHKILVPFDKLGMYTVKKVTPAGSYTIEDQMAVIADEKGNESVLTMSFKWPVKRAVDCYAERLAPSEPMVTQVRLIDTFYPVSKGGTYCIPGPFGAGKTVLQHTTSRNADVDIVIIAACGERAGE
;
A
#
# COMPACT_ATOMS: atom_id res chain seq x y z
N ASP A 1 17.11 4.20 14.28
CA ASP A 1 16.50 4.20 12.96
C ASP A 1 14.98 4.22 13.12
N LEU A 2 14.28 4.82 12.16
CA LEU A 2 12.81 4.83 12.15
C LEU A 2 12.31 3.48 11.63
N LEU A 3 11.22 2.98 12.22
CA LEU A 3 10.52 1.84 11.67
C LEU A 3 9.95 2.22 10.29
N CYS A 4 10.28 1.43 9.27
CA CYS A 4 9.84 1.62 7.90
C CYS A 4 9.01 0.43 7.45
N ALA A 5 7.96 0.70 6.67
CA ALA A 5 7.25 -0.31 5.90
C ALA A 5 7.83 -0.40 4.49
N GLU A 6 7.88 -1.60 3.94
CA GLU A 6 8.25 -1.86 2.55
C GLU A 6 6.97 -1.83 1.70
N LEU A 7 6.96 -0.97 0.69
CA LEU A 7 5.82 -0.75 -0.20
C LEU A 7 6.17 -1.25 -1.60
N GLY A 8 5.29 -2.06 -2.19
CA GLY A 8 5.49 -2.65 -3.51
C GLY A 8 4.49 -3.77 -3.81
N PRO A 9 4.60 -4.40 -4.99
CA PRO A 9 3.71 -5.51 -5.35
C PRO A 9 3.94 -6.73 -4.45
N GLY A 10 2.86 -7.39 -4.05
CA GLY A 10 2.87 -8.55 -3.15
C GLY A 10 2.24 -8.30 -1.79
N LEU A 11 1.73 -7.08 -1.52
CA LEU A 11 1.03 -6.76 -0.28
C LEU A 11 -0.43 -7.21 -0.28
N LEU A 12 -1.08 -7.24 -1.44
CA LEU A 12 -2.49 -7.56 -1.55
C LEU A 12 -2.79 -9.02 -1.16
N GLY A 13 -3.86 -9.22 -0.39
CA GLY A 13 -4.29 -10.52 0.07
C GLY A 13 -3.41 -11.15 1.15
N GLN A 14 -2.48 -10.40 1.73
CA GLN A 14 -1.58 -10.87 2.80
C GLN A 14 -2.06 -10.40 4.18
N THR A 15 -1.60 -11.12 5.20
CA THR A 15 -1.77 -10.74 6.61
C THR A 15 -0.39 -10.60 7.23
N PHE A 16 -0.16 -9.45 7.87
CA PHE A 16 1.13 -9.10 8.46
C PHE A 16 1.03 -8.92 9.98
N ASP A 17 2.14 -9.09 10.68
CA ASP A 17 2.29 -8.63 12.05
C ASP A 17 2.61 -7.12 12.11
N GLY A 18 2.78 -6.59 13.32
CA GLY A 18 3.10 -5.16 13.53
C GLY A 18 4.48 -4.71 13.04
N LEU A 19 5.34 -5.62 12.59
CA LEU A 19 6.65 -5.38 12.00
C LEU A 19 6.69 -5.68 10.50
N GLN A 20 5.52 -5.91 9.91
CA GLN A 20 5.34 -6.27 8.50
C GLN A 20 5.91 -7.65 8.13
N ASN A 21 6.00 -8.60 9.08
CA ASN A 21 6.30 -9.98 8.73
C ASN A 21 5.04 -10.67 8.20
N PRO A 22 5.05 -11.30 7.02
CA PRO A 22 3.91 -12.06 6.50
C PRO A 22 3.63 -13.27 7.40
N LEU A 23 2.48 -13.31 8.06
CA LEU A 23 2.16 -14.36 9.05
C LEU A 23 2.19 -15.78 8.48
N PRO A 24 1.72 -16.07 7.24
CA PRO A 24 1.86 -17.41 6.66
C PRO A 24 3.31 -17.89 6.56
N LEU A 25 4.21 -17.00 6.11
CA LEU A 25 5.64 -17.35 5.97
C LEU A 25 6.34 -17.47 7.32
N VAL A 26 5.92 -16.68 8.32
CA VAL A 26 6.40 -16.86 9.70
C VAL A 26 5.98 -18.20 10.23
N ALA A 27 4.74 -18.64 10.01
CA ALA A 27 4.24 -19.96 10.43
C ALA A 27 4.99 -21.12 9.76
N GLU A 28 5.35 -20.98 8.49
CA GLU A 28 6.18 -21.98 7.77
C GLU A 28 7.58 -22.11 8.38
N LYS A 29 8.19 -20.99 8.81
CA LYS A 29 9.55 -20.99 9.38
C LYS A 29 9.59 -21.40 10.86
N ALA A 30 8.67 -20.88 11.67
CA ALA A 30 8.66 -21.06 13.12
C ALA A 30 7.78 -22.24 13.59
N GLY A 31 6.93 -22.78 12.70
CA GLY A 31 5.96 -23.79 13.06
C GLY A 31 4.80 -23.21 13.89
N PHE A 32 4.28 -24.02 14.82
CA PHE A 32 3.07 -23.67 15.60
C PHE A 32 3.31 -22.58 16.65
N PHE A 33 4.53 -22.42 17.13
CA PHE A 33 4.90 -21.44 18.15
C PHE A 33 5.85 -20.40 17.57
N LEU A 34 5.58 -19.12 17.87
CA LEU A 34 6.45 -18.01 17.47
C LEU A 34 7.74 -18.04 18.27
N GLU A 35 8.87 -18.15 17.57
CA GLU A 35 10.19 -18.01 18.13
C GLU A 35 10.68 -16.57 18.04
N ARG A 36 11.48 -16.12 19.03
CA ARG A 36 12.07 -14.78 19.00
C ARG A 36 13.13 -14.69 17.90
N GLY A 37 13.15 -13.56 17.18
CA GLY A 37 14.17 -13.31 16.16
C GLY A 37 13.87 -13.92 14.79
N VAL A 38 12.69 -14.45 14.55
CA VAL A 38 12.25 -14.88 13.23
C VAL A 38 11.76 -13.66 12.45
N TYR A 39 12.51 -13.28 11.42
CA TYR A 39 12.14 -12.23 10.48
C TYR A 39 11.99 -12.81 9.08
N VAL A 40 11.03 -12.29 8.35
CA VAL A 40 10.73 -12.67 6.97
C VAL A 40 10.61 -11.41 6.14
N ASP A 41 11.10 -11.44 4.91
CA ASP A 41 10.92 -10.30 4.00
C ASP A 41 9.44 -10.01 3.79
N ALA A 42 9.07 -8.74 3.86
CA ALA A 42 7.69 -8.28 3.73
C ALA A 42 7.11 -8.56 2.35
N LEU A 43 7.95 -8.46 1.32
CA LEU A 43 7.58 -8.68 -0.08
C LEU A 43 8.31 -9.90 -0.66
N PRO A 44 7.70 -10.62 -1.61
CA PRO A 44 8.32 -11.78 -2.27
C PRO A 44 9.40 -11.32 -3.25
N LYS A 45 10.68 -11.41 -2.84
CA LYS A 45 11.84 -10.95 -3.63
C LYS A 45 12.12 -11.80 -4.86
N ASP A 46 11.86 -13.11 -4.77
CA ASP A 46 12.11 -14.06 -5.85
C ASP A 46 11.00 -14.10 -6.92
N LYS A 47 9.83 -13.51 -6.60
CA LYS A 47 8.69 -13.48 -7.52
C LYS A 47 8.95 -12.51 -8.66
N LYS A 48 8.70 -12.98 -9.88
CA LYS A 48 8.74 -12.13 -11.08
C LYS A 48 7.37 -11.53 -11.37
N TRP A 49 7.41 -10.29 -11.81
CA TRP A 49 6.24 -9.48 -12.14
C TRP A 49 6.36 -9.00 -13.59
N ASP A 50 5.27 -9.02 -14.32
CA ASP A 50 5.23 -8.57 -15.71
C ASP A 50 5.13 -7.04 -15.76
N TRP A 51 6.29 -6.41 -15.89
CA TRP A 51 6.45 -4.97 -15.91
C TRP A 51 6.02 -4.35 -17.24
N THR A 52 5.22 -3.30 -17.14
CA THR A 52 4.84 -2.43 -18.28
C THR A 52 5.21 -1.00 -17.95
N PRO A 53 6.18 -0.37 -18.66
CA PRO A 53 6.54 1.03 -18.45
C PRO A 53 5.42 1.95 -18.93
N LEU A 54 5.17 3.04 -18.20
CA LEU A 54 4.18 4.07 -18.53
C LEU A 54 4.83 5.43 -18.76
N VAL A 55 6.13 5.57 -18.54
CA VAL A 55 6.93 6.78 -18.81
C VAL A 55 7.97 6.49 -19.89
N LYS A 56 8.52 7.56 -20.47
CA LYS A 56 9.58 7.52 -21.48
C LYS A 56 10.80 8.32 -21.00
N GLU A 57 11.93 8.07 -21.63
CA GLU A 57 13.13 8.88 -21.42
C GLU A 57 12.85 10.35 -21.79
N GLY A 58 13.25 11.26 -20.91
CA GLY A 58 12.98 12.70 -21.02
C GLY A 58 11.73 13.18 -20.30
N ASP A 59 10.82 12.30 -19.86
CA ASP A 59 9.64 12.70 -19.11
C ASP A 59 10.03 13.29 -17.75
N LYS A 60 9.23 14.24 -17.28
CA LYS A 60 9.38 14.85 -15.96
C LYS A 60 8.43 14.16 -15.00
N VAL A 61 8.96 13.81 -13.82
CA VAL A 61 8.21 13.10 -12.79
C VAL A 61 8.44 13.71 -11.42
N LEU A 62 7.43 13.60 -10.56
CA LEU A 62 7.43 14.01 -9.16
C LEU A 62 7.25 12.78 -8.25
N ALA A 63 7.46 12.96 -6.95
CA ALA A 63 7.12 11.95 -5.95
C ALA A 63 5.65 11.51 -6.09
N GLY A 64 5.42 10.19 -6.11
CA GLY A 64 4.08 9.62 -6.28
C GLY A 64 3.59 9.47 -7.73
N ASP A 65 4.33 9.99 -8.71
CA ASP A 65 3.97 9.78 -10.12
C ASP A 65 4.17 8.32 -10.54
N VAL A 66 3.31 7.85 -11.43
CA VAL A 66 3.34 6.47 -11.92
C VAL A 66 4.40 6.31 -13.00
N ILE A 67 5.38 5.42 -12.78
CA ILE A 67 6.42 5.11 -13.77
C ILE A 67 6.11 3.86 -14.60
N GLY A 68 5.25 2.99 -14.10
CA GLY A 68 4.83 1.77 -14.78
C GLY A 68 3.83 0.98 -13.96
N SER A 69 3.53 -0.22 -14.39
CA SER A 69 2.56 -1.09 -13.72
C SER A 69 2.91 -2.57 -13.85
N VAL A 70 2.38 -3.35 -12.91
CA VAL A 70 2.44 -4.82 -12.93
C VAL A 70 1.06 -5.39 -12.58
N PRO A 71 0.66 -6.56 -13.11
CA PRO A 71 -0.57 -7.22 -12.71
C PRO A 71 -0.40 -7.84 -11.31
N GLU A 72 -1.35 -7.57 -10.40
CA GLU A 72 -1.40 -8.18 -9.08
C GLU A 72 -2.83 -8.70 -8.81
N GLY A 73 -3.06 -9.98 -9.07
CA GLY A 73 -4.39 -10.57 -9.04
C GLY A 73 -5.35 -9.88 -10.03
N PRO A 74 -6.51 -9.39 -9.59
CA PRO A 74 -7.44 -8.67 -10.45
C PRO A 74 -7.06 -7.20 -10.67
N PHE A 75 -6.01 -6.70 -10.01
CA PHE A 75 -5.64 -5.29 -10.02
C PHE A 75 -4.42 -5.02 -10.92
N THR A 76 -4.35 -3.81 -11.44
CA THR A 76 -3.15 -3.25 -12.04
C THR A 76 -2.42 -2.44 -10.97
N HIS A 77 -1.36 -3.02 -10.39
CA HIS A 77 -0.54 -2.36 -9.39
C HIS A 77 0.34 -1.30 -10.07
N LYS A 78 0.19 -0.05 -9.68
CA LYS A 78 0.96 1.08 -10.20
C LYS A 78 2.27 1.19 -9.43
N ILE A 79 3.39 1.23 -10.14
CA ILE A 79 4.72 1.47 -9.56
C ILE A 79 4.98 2.97 -9.59
N LEU A 80 5.33 3.52 -8.44
CA LEU A 80 5.42 4.96 -8.20
C LEU A 80 6.87 5.40 -8.02
N VAL A 81 7.12 6.68 -8.32
CA VAL A 81 8.32 7.38 -7.83
C VAL A 81 8.24 7.43 -6.30
N PRO A 82 9.28 7.00 -5.57
CA PRO A 82 9.28 7.01 -4.11
C PRO A 82 8.99 8.39 -3.52
N PHE A 83 8.27 8.42 -2.39
CA PHE A 83 7.79 9.66 -1.77
C PHE A 83 8.89 10.52 -1.13
N ASP A 84 10.12 10.03 -1.04
CA ASP A 84 11.30 10.78 -0.58
C ASP A 84 11.97 11.61 -1.69
N LYS A 85 11.55 11.45 -2.94
CA LYS A 85 12.09 12.15 -4.10
C LYS A 85 11.46 13.55 -4.23
N LEU A 86 11.95 14.49 -3.42
CA LEU A 86 11.46 15.87 -3.41
C LEU A 86 11.92 16.63 -4.66
N GLY A 87 11.01 17.41 -5.25
CA GLY A 87 11.27 18.21 -6.44
C GLY A 87 11.03 17.45 -7.75
N MET A 88 11.40 18.09 -8.86
CA MET A 88 11.19 17.55 -10.19
C MET A 88 12.39 16.74 -10.65
N TYR A 89 12.13 15.56 -11.18
CA TYR A 89 13.12 14.67 -11.77
C TYR A 89 12.88 14.47 -13.25
N THR A 90 13.93 14.18 -13.98
CA THR A 90 13.84 13.79 -15.41
C THR A 90 14.18 12.31 -15.54
N VAL A 91 13.37 11.57 -16.23
CA VAL A 91 13.61 10.15 -16.54
C VAL A 91 14.77 10.04 -17.52
N LYS A 92 15.85 9.37 -17.11
CA LYS A 92 17.06 9.15 -17.92
C LYS A 92 17.06 7.83 -18.67
N LYS A 93 16.49 6.80 -18.03
CA LYS A 93 16.42 5.46 -18.57
C LYS A 93 15.19 4.74 -18.06
N VAL A 94 14.55 3.94 -18.90
CA VAL A 94 13.41 3.08 -18.54
C VAL A 94 13.72 1.67 -18.98
N THR A 95 13.49 0.70 -18.10
CA THR A 95 13.61 -0.71 -18.42
C THR A 95 12.45 -1.13 -19.33
N PRO A 96 12.70 -1.85 -20.44
CA PRO A 96 11.64 -2.29 -21.35
C PRO A 96 10.66 -3.23 -20.66
N ALA A 97 9.47 -3.40 -21.25
CA ALA A 97 8.49 -4.36 -20.78
C ALA A 97 9.08 -5.77 -20.70
N GLY A 98 8.79 -6.49 -19.63
CA GLY A 98 9.34 -7.82 -19.37
C GLY A 98 9.05 -8.30 -17.96
N SER A 99 9.58 -9.46 -17.61
CA SER A 99 9.35 -10.10 -16.31
C SER A 99 10.56 -9.91 -15.40
N TYR A 100 10.36 -9.17 -14.30
CA TYR A 100 11.41 -8.72 -13.38
C TYR A 100 11.00 -8.94 -11.93
N THR A 101 12.00 -8.97 -11.04
CA THR A 101 11.80 -8.99 -9.59
C THR A 101 11.57 -7.59 -9.06
N ILE A 102 11.14 -7.46 -7.80
CA ILE A 102 10.93 -6.16 -7.16
C ILE A 102 12.22 -5.37 -6.92
N GLU A 103 13.38 -6.03 -6.90
CA GLU A 103 14.68 -5.41 -6.68
C GLU A 103 15.39 -5.00 -7.98
N ASP A 104 14.89 -5.44 -9.13
CA ASP A 104 15.44 -5.06 -10.43
C ASP A 104 15.25 -3.57 -10.71
N GLN A 105 16.19 -2.98 -11.46
CA GLN A 105 16.09 -1.59 -11.88
C GLN A 105 14.97 -1.40 -12.90
N MET A 106 13.99 -0.56 -12.58
CA MET A 106 12.87 -0.22 -13.47
C MET A 106 13.09 1.09 -14.22
N ALA A 107 13.65 2.08 -13.56
CA ALA A 107 13.98 3.36 -14.18
C ALA A 107 15.20 4.00 -13.51
N VAL A 108 15.81 4.96 -14.19
CA VAL A 108 16.78 5.89 -13.63
C VAL A 108 16.24 7.29 -13.81
N ILE A 109 16.17 8.06 -12.74
CA ILE A 109 15.76 9.45 -12.74
C ILE A 109 16.90 10.35 -12.28
N ALA A 110 16.97 11.57 -12.78
CA ALA A 110 17.96 12.57 -12.36
C ALA A 110 17.30 13.85 -11.88
N ASP A 111 17.83 14.43 -10.81
CA ASP A 111 17.42 15.75 -10.32
C ASP A 111 17.96 16.89 -11.21
N GLU A 112 17.59 18.13 -10.88
CA GLU A 112 18.07 19.32 -11.61
C GLU A 112 19.60 19.52 -11.55
N LYS A 113 20.26 18.91 -10.56
CA LYS A 113 21.72 18.96 -10.39
C LYS A 113 22.43 17.83 -11.13
N GLY A 114 21.68 16.91 -11.73
CA GLY A 114 22.21 15.76 -12.47
C GLY A 114 22.53 14.56 -11.59
N ASN A 115 22.14 14.54 -10.30
CA ASN A 115 22.30 13.35 -9.47
C ASN A 115 21.27 12.28 -9.87
N GLU A 116 21.78 11.10 -10.18
CA GLU A 116 20.93 9.98 -10.59
C GLU A 116 20.44 9.15 -9.41
N SER A 117 19.21 8.66 -9.53
CA SER A 117 18.60 7.72 -8.60
C SER A 117 17.99 6.55 -9.37
N VAL A 118 18.29 5.34 -8.93
CA VAL A 118 17.70 4.12 -9.45
C VAL A 118 16.36 3.89 -8.77
N LEU A 119 15.33 3.57 -9.57
CA LEU A 119 14.01 3.18 -9.10
C LEU A 119 13.79 1.70 -9.31
N THR A 120 13.22 1.04 -8.30
CA THR A 120 12.81 -0.37 -8.29
C THR A 120 11.29 -0.47 -8.14
N MET A 121 10.73 -1.66 -8.11
CA MET A 121 9.28 -1.83 -7.91
C MET A 121 8.87 -1.66 -6.44
N SER A 122 9.82 -1.67 -5.50
CA SER A 122 9.56 -1.48 -4.08
C SER A 122 10.43 -0.36 -3.49
N PHE A 123 9.95 0.24 -2.40
CA PHE A 123 10.73 1.19 -1.61
C PHE A 123 10.28 1.16 -0.15
N LYS A 124 11.13 1.68 0.75
CA LYS A 124 10.84 1.75 2.18
C LYS A 124 10.34 3.14 2.57
N TRP A 125 9.28 3.17 3.39
CA TRP A 125 8.70 4.41 3.89
C TRP A 125 8.57 4.38 5.41
N PRO A 126 8.98 5.46 6.13
CA PRO A 126 8.83 5.54 7.58
C PRO A 126 7.35 5.54 7.99
N VAL A 127 6.93 4.61 8.88
CA VAL A 127 5.52 4.44 9.26
C VAL A 127 4.91 5.67 9.96
N LYS A 128 5.74 6.52 10.56
CA LYS A 128 5.29 7.75 11.25
C LYS A 128 5.25 8.98 10.33
N ARG A 129 5.72 8.88 9.10
CA ARG A 129 5.70 10.00 8.16
C ARG A 129 4.47 9.90 7.26
N ALA A 130 3.61 10.92 7.32
CA ALA A 130 2.49 11.00 6.41
C ALA A 130 2.96 11.11 4.95
N VAL A 131 2.18 10.57 4.01
CA VAL A 131 2.38 10.77 2.58
C VAL A 131 1.79 12.13 2.22
N ASP A 132 2.58 13.01 1.63
CA ASP A 132 2.24 14.40 1.32
C ASP A 132 2.47 14.78 -0.16
N CYS A 133 2.60 13.77 -1.02
CA CYS A 133 2.86 13.96 -2.46
C CYS A 133 1.60 14.13 -3.33
N TYR A 134 0.44 14.38 -2.71
CA TYR A 134 -0.80 14.68 -3.44
C TYR A 134 -0.87 16.15 -3.86
N ALA A 135 -1.45 16.42 -5.04
CA ALA A 135 -1.55 17.76 -5.57
C ALA A 135 -2.55 18.63 -4.79
N GLU A 136 -3.71 18.05 -4.42
CA GLU A 136 -4.78 18.74 -3.71
C GLU A 136 -5.55 17.77 -2.82
N ARG A 137 -6.00 18.26 -1.66
CA ARG A 137 -6.92 17.53 -0.79
C ARG A 137 -8.34 17.97 -1.06
N LEU A 138 -9.10 17.12 -1.71
CA LEU A 138 -10.49 17.40 -2.04
C LEU A 138 -11.40 17.24 -0.81
N ALA A 139 -12.44 18.10 -0.73
CA ALA A 139 -13.49 17.90 0.27
C ALA A 139 -14.35 16.69 -0.12
N PRO A 140 -14.73 15.82 0.86
CA PRO A 140 -15.59 14.70 0.60
C PRO A 140 -16.97 15.18 0.12
N SER A 141 -17.41 14.73 -1.05
CA SER A 141 -18.70 15.14 -1.65
C SER A 141 -19.62 13.97 -2.02
N GLU A 142 -19.08 12.75 -2.07
CA GLU A 142 -19.81 11.56 -2.44
C GLU A 142 -20.06 10.64 -1.23
N PRO A 143 -21.28 10.11 -1.04
CA PRO A 143 -21.54 9.13 -0.01
C PRO A 143 -20.93 7.77 -0.37
N MET A 144 -20.35 7.08 0.61
CA MET A 144 -19.96 5.69 0.51
C MET A 144 -21.14 4.82 0.93
N VAL A 145 -21.62 3.97 0.05
CA VAL A 145 -22.73 3.05 0.35
C VAL A 145 -22.19 1.90 1.18
N THR A 146 -22.71 1.75 2.42
CA THR A 146 -22.31 0.68 3.35
C THR A 146 -23.29 -0.50 3.33
N GLN A 147 -24.44 -0.37 2.67
CA GLN A 147 -25.59 -1.28 2.68
C GLN A 147 -26.21 -1.50 4.09
N VAL A 148 -25.81 -0.71 5.06
CA VAL A 148 -26.46 -0.64 6.37
C VAL A 148 -27.43 0.53 6.34
N ARG A 149 -28.74 0.25 6.24
CA ARG A 149 -29.80 1.25 6.04
C ARG A 149 -29.71 2.41 7.04
N LEU A 150 -29.48 2.12 8.32
CA LEU A 150 -29.37 3.14 9.36
C LEU A 150 -28.21 4.10 9.10
N ILE A 151 -27.06 3.57 8.69
CA ILE A 151 -25.85 4.37 8.40
C ILE A 151 -26.10 5.21 7.17
N ASP A 152 -26.50 4.56 6.07
CA ASP A 152 -26.64 5.23 4.76
C ASP A 152 -27.73 6.33 4.78
N THR A 153 -28.71 6.22 5.69
CA THR A 153 -29.81 7.20 5.79
C THR A 153 -29.54 8.31 6.79
N PHE A 154 -29.08 7.98 8.01
CA PHE A 154 -28.98 8.96 9.10
C PHE A 154 -27.57 9.39 9.45
N TYR A 155 -26.56 8.57 9.12
CA TYR A 155 -25.15 8.81 9.43
C TYR A 155 -24.25 8.49 8.23
N PRO A 156 -24.54 9.07 7.04
CA PRO A 156 -23.82 8.69 5.83
C PRO A 156 -22.33 8.92 5.97
N VAL A 157 -21.56 7.93 5.56
CA VAL A 157 -20.11 8.02 5.48
C VAL A 157 -19.75 8.53 4.09
N SER A 158 -18.90 9.52 4.00
CA SER A 158 -18.43 10.04 2.71
C SER A 158 -17.19 9.27 2.22
N LYS A 159 -17.03 9.11 0.92
CA LYS A 159 -15.78 8.65 0.30
C LYS A 159 -14.66 9.62 0.68
N GLY A 160 -13.55 9.11 1.21
CA GLY A 160 -12.46 9.93 1.75
C GLY A 160 -12.74 10.55 3.13
N GLY A 161 -13.89 10.25 3.75
CA GLY A 161 -14.24 10.69 5.08
C GLY A 161 -13.78 9.73 6.18
N THR A 162 -14.09 10.10 7.42
CA THR A 162 -13.79 9.31 8.62
C THR A 162 -15.08 8.91 9.32
N TYR A 163 -15.12 7.70 9.82
CA TYR A 163 -16.27 7.13 10.52
C TYR A 163 -15.82 6.51 11.86
N CYS A 164 -16.46 6.89 12.95
CA CYS A 164 -16.17 6.38 14.28
C CYS A 164 -17.32 5.49 14.76
N ILE A 165 -17.00 4.33 15.31
CA ILE A 165 -17.97 3.37 15.86
C ILE A 165 -17.69 3.25 17.38
N PRO A 166 -18.16 4.18 18.23
CA PRO A 166 -17.97 4.10 19.67
C PRO A 166 -18.97 3.14 20.31
N GLY A 167 -18.58 2.56 21.44
CA GLY A 167 -19.48 1.73 22.24
C GLY A 167 -18.73 0.93 23.31
N PRO A 168 -19.43 0.46 24.34
CA PRO A 168 -18.87 -0.39 25.39
C PRO A 168 -18.51 -1.78 24.85
N PHE A 169 -17.87 -2.58 25.70
CA PHE A 169 -17.57 -3.97 25.39
C PHE A 169 -18.87 -4.75 25.08
N GLY A 170 -18.85 -5.57 24.06
CA GLY A 170 -20.02 -6.37 23.65
C GLY A 170 -21.08 -5.61 22.86
N ALA A 171 -20.92 -4.32 22.56
CA ALA A 171 -21.92 -3.53 21.82
C ALA A 171 -21.97 -3.83 20.31
N GLY A 172 -21.17 -4.76 19.80
CA GLY A 172 -21.17 -5.14 18.39
C GLY A 172 -20.34 -4.22 17.48
N LYS A 173 -19.40 -3.44 18.01
CA LYS A 173 -18.55 -2.53 17.23
C LYS A 173 -17.81 -3.24 16.10
N THR A 174 -17.11 -4.31 16.41
CA THR A 174 -16.34 -5.11 15.44
C THR A 174 -17.26 -5.73 14.40
N VAL A 175 -18.44 -6.22 14.79
CA VAL A 175 -19.43 -6.78 13.87
C VAL A 175 -19.91 -5.71 12.88
N LEU A 176 -20.20 -4.50 13.36
CA LEU A 176 -20.60 -3.39 12.49
C LEU A 176 -19.46 -2.97 11.55
N GLN A 177 -18.22 -2.91 12.05
CA GLN A 177 -17.05 -2.62 11.25
C GLN A 177 -16.83 -3.64 10.14
N HIS A 178 -16.94 -4.94 10.44
CA HIS A 178 -16.83 -6.02 9.44
C HIS A 178 -17.98 -5.97 8.43
N THR A 179 -19.20 -5.69 8.89
CA THR A 179 -20.37 -5.56 8.00
C THR A 179 -20.19 -4.41 7.03
N THR A 180 -19.75 -3.24 7.54
CA THR A 180 -19.46 -2.07 6.71
C THR A 180 -18.37 -2.37 5.70
N SER A 181 -17.24 -2.94 6.14
CA SER A 181 -16.10 -3.27 5.27
C SER A 181 -16.44 -4.27 4.18
N ARG A 182 -17.26 -5.28 4.50
CA ARG A 182 -17.68 -6.31 3.55
C ARG A 182 -18.62 -5.79 2.46
N ASN A 183 -19.48 -4.83 2.81
CA ASN A 183 -20.54 -4.35 1.95
C ASN A 183 -20.26 -2.98 1.32
N ALA A 184 -19.17 -2.31 1.72
CA ALA A 184 -18.79 -1.03 1.17
C ALA A 184 -18.45 -1.14 -0.32
N ASP A 185 -18.82 -0.11 -1.07
CA ASP A 185 -18.49 0.04 -2.50
C ASP A 185 -17.02 0.53 -2.63
N VAL A 186 -16.10 -0.40 -2.43
CA VAL A 186 -14.64 -0.15 -2.47
C VAL A 186 -13.92 -1.32 -3.13
N ASP A 187 -12.78 -1.05 -3.75
CA ASP A 187 -11.98 -2.07 -4.44
C ASP A 187 -11.09 -2.87 -3.49
N ILE A 188 -10.56 -2.21 -2.46
CA ILE A 188 -9.61 -2.80 -1.50
C ILE A 188 -10.03 -2.42 -0.07
N VAL A 189 -10.00 -3.39 0.82
CA VAL A 189 -10.20 -3.19 2.27
C VAL A 189 -8.88 -3.46 2.98
N ILE A 190 -8.42 -2.48 3.77
CA ILE A 190 -7.23 -2.60 4.60
C ILE A 190 -7.68 -2.56 6.07
N ILE A 191 -7.33 -3.59 6.83
CA ILE A 191 -7.67 -3.71 8.25
C ILE A 191 -6.39 -3.60 9.07
N ALA A 192 -6.33 -2.59 9.95
CA ALA A 192 -5.27 -2.45 10.95
C ALA A 192 -5.83 -2.81 12.32
N ALA A 193 -5.57 -4.01 12.78
CA ALA A 193 -6.01 -4.50 14.10
C ALA A 193 -5.04 -4.01 15.18
N CYS A 194 -5.48 -3.04 15.97
CA CYS A 194 -4.69 -2.47 17.08
C CYS A 194 -5.34 -2.82 18.41
N GLY A 195 -4.76 -3.78 19.15
CA GLY A 195 -5.28 -4.23 20.44
C GLY A 195 -6.52 -5.12 20.35
N GLU A 196 -6.85 -5.62 19.19
CA GLU A 196 -7.94 -6.58 18.94
C GLU A 196 -7.48 -8.02 19.25
N ARG A 197 -8.46 -8.90 19.53
CA ARG A 197 -8.20 -10.32 19.72
C ARG A 197 -7.85 -10.97 18.37
N ALA A 198 -6.88 -11.87 18.36
CA ALA A 198 -6.45 -12.57 17.15
C ALA A 198 -7.58 -13.37 16.45
N GLY A 199 -8.61 -13.78 17.19
CA GLY A 199 -9.77 -14.50 16.64
C GLY A 199 -10.87 -13.62 16.06
N GLU A 200 -10.75 -12.29 16.21
CA GLU A 200 -11.70 -11.31 15.65
C GLU A 200 -11.21 -10.76 14.32
#